data_092b18946a4e9da442bcb8588c3b9c2b
#
_entry.id   092b18946a4e9da442bcb8588c3b9c2b
#
_cell.length_a   1.000
_cell.length_b   1.000
_cell.length_c   1.000
_cell.angle_alpha   90.00
_cell.angle_beta   90.00
_cell.angle_gamma   90.00
#
_symmetry.space_group_name_H-M   'P 1'
#
loop_
_entity.id
_entity.type
_entity.pdbx_description
1 polymer ?
#
loop_
_entity_poly.entity_id
_entity_poly.type
_entity_poly.pdbx_seq_one_letter_code
_entity_poly.pdbx_strand_id
1 'polypeptide(L)'
;MNNFLLSIDWSLVKVGVILFGMGVFTVIIETIVMVLFKFDRFGKSLVDSIMANIGSLLLGIFLFLVFNKTEFGVSQVFELAVLYIIISIFEAWLIKLLNAKMGWGRIIITSFVMNFLSFTSLYLIFTKFLAKFFAA
;
A
#
# COMPACT_ATOMS: atom_id res chain seq x y z
N MET A 1 35.90 18.43 6.08
CA MET A 1 34.97 17.34 6.45
C MET A 1 33.50 17.78 6.54
N ASN A 2 33.08 18.91 5.93
CA ASN A 2 31.75 19.50 6.15
C ASN A 2 30.87 19.61 4.91
N ASN A 3 31.24 19.03 3.76
CA ASN A 3 30.42 19.18 2.53
C ASN A 3 29.49 18.01 2.23
N PHE A 4 29.55 16.92 3.03
CA PHE A 4 28.67 15.76 2.80
C PHE A 4 27.22 16.03 3.21
N LEU A 5 26.99 16.84 4.24
CA LEU A 5 25.64 17.18 4.70
C LEU A 5 24.94 18.25 3.84
N LEU A 6 25.70 19.00 3.01
CA LEU A 6 25.15 20.05 2.13
C LEU A 6 24.67 19.51 0.78
N SER A 7 24.90 18.22 0.49
CA SER A 7 24.45 17.58 -0.76
C SER A 7 23.20 16.73 -0.60
N ILE A 8 22.47 16.84 0.52
CA ILE A 8 21.19 16.16 0.66
C ILE A 8 20.23 16.79 -0.34
N ASP A 9 19.81 16.00 -1.32
CA ASP A 9 18.77 16.41 -2.25
C ASP A 9 17.43 16.50 -1.51
N TRP A 10 17.05 17.72 -1.17
CA TRP A 10 15.80 18.00 -0.47
C TRP A 10 14.56 17.49 -1.20
N SER A 11 14.65 17.28 -2.53
CA SER A 11 13.56 16.67 -3.30
C SER A 11 13.33 15.22 -2.89
N LEU A 12 14.39 14.45 -2.69
CA LEU A 12 14.32 13.07 -2.22
C LEU A 12 13.76 12.97 -0.80
N VAL A 13 14.15 13.90 0.08
CA VAL A 13 13.61 13.96 1.44
C VAL A 13 12.10 14.23 1.41
N LYS A 14 11.65 15.21 0.61
CA LYS A 14 10.22 15.51 0.45
C LYS A 14 9.44 14.30 -0.07
N VAL A 15 9.95 13.63 -1.11
CA VAL A 15 9.32 12.42 -1.66
C VAL A 15 9.24 11.33 -0.59
N GLY A 16 10.32 11.09 0.15
CA GLY A 16 10.34 10.10 1.23
C GLY A 16 9.31 10.38 2.32
N VAL A 17 9.18 11.63 2.76
CA VAL A 17 8.17 12.04 3.76
C VAL A 17 6.75 11.84 3.24
N ILE A 18 6.49 12.17 1.98
CA ILE A 18 5.17 11.96 1.37
C ILE A 18 4.84 10.47 1.29
N LEU A 19 5.75 9.63 0.79
CA LEU A 19 5.56 8.19 0.71
C LEU A 19 5.33 7.54 2.07
N PHE A 20 6.09 7.97 3.09
CA PHE A 20 5.88 7.52 4.46
C PHE A 20 4.49 7.92 4.98
N GLY A 21 4.10 9.17 4.78
CA GLY A 21 2.77 9.65 5.17
C GLY A 21 1.63 8.88 4.47
N MET A 22 1.79 8.58 3.18
CA MET A 22 0.84 7.76 2.42
C MET A 22 0.77 6.34 2.99
N GLY A 23 1.89 5.72 3.34
CA GLY A 23 1.93 4.41 3.97
C GLY A 23 1.22 4.39 5.33
N VAL A 24 1.47 5.37 6.19
CA VAL A 24 0.77 5.51 7.49
C VAL A 24 -0.74 5.66 7.27
N PHE A 25 -1.15 6.49 6.33
CA PHE A 25 -2.56 6.69 6.00
C PHE A 25 -3.24 5.41 5.51
N THR A 26 -2.58 4.64 4.64
CA THR A 26 -3.04 3.33 4.18
C THR A 26 -3.27 2.38 5.35
N VAL A 27 -2.27 2.21 6.23
CA VAL A 27 -2.36 1.36 7.42
C VAL A 27 -3.54 1.74 8.32
N ILE A 28 -3.82 3.04 8.50
CA ILE A 28 -4.95 3.50 9.29
C ILE A 28 -6.28 3.07 8.66
N ILE A 29 -6.47 3.31 7.36
CA ILE A 29 -7.71 2.91 6.65
C ILE A 29 -7.92 1.40 6.75
N GLU A 30 -6.91 0.61 6.47
CA GLU A 30 -6.99 -0.84 6.49
C GLU A 30 -7.28 -1.38 7.89
N THR A 31 -6.63 -0.80 8.92
CA THR A 31 -6.91 -1.14 10.32
C THR A 31 -8.39 -0.89 10.66
N ILE A 32 -8.93 0.26 10.23
CA ILE A 32 -10.35 0.58 10.45
C ILE A 32 -11.24 -0.45 9.75
N VAL A 33 -10.96 -0.79 8.50
CA VAL A 33 -11.71 -1.81 7.75
C VAL A 33 -11.66 -3.15 8.46
N MET A 34 -10.47 -3.60 8.90
CA MET A 34 -10.32 -4.86 9.63
C MET A 34 -11.15 -4.88 10.93
N VAL A 35 -11.16 -3.78 11.69
CA VAL A 35 -11.98 -3.66 12.91
C VAL A 35 -13.47 -3.71 12.58
N LEU A 36 -13.92 -3.00 11.53
CA LEU A 36 -15.32 -3.01 11.08
C LEU A 36 -15.78 -4.41 10.62
N PHE A 37 -14.89 -5.17 10.00
CA PHE A 37 -15.14 -6.57 9.62
C PHE A 37 -14.94 -7.57 10.79
N LYS A 38 -14.77 -7.04 12.00
CA LYS A 38 -14.64 -7.85 13.24
C LYS A 38 -13.49 -8.85 13.16
N PHE A 39 -12.36 -8.42 12.61
CA PHE A 39 -11.16 -9.26 12.57
C PHE A 39 -10.65 -9.55 13.97
N ASP A 40 -10.32 -8.46 14.70
CA ASP A 40 -9.84 -8.54 16.07
C ASP A 40 -9.92 -7.14 16.73
N ARG A 41 -9.32 -7.01 17.91
CA ARG A 41 -9.14 -5.71 18.57
C ARG A 41 -8.26 -4.80 17.73
N PHE A 42 -8.46 -3.50 17.86
CA PHE A 42 -7.75 -2.46 17.10
C PHE A 42 -6.23 -2.69 17.04
N GLY A 43 -5.58 -2.96 18.19
CA GLY A 43 -4.13 -3.14 18.25
C GLY A 43 -3.62 -4.32 17.40
N LYS A 44 -4.34 -5.45 17.40
CA LYS A 44 -3.96 -6.60 16.57
C LYS A 44 -4.20 -6.29 15.09
N SER A 45 -5.36 -5.72 14.75
CA SER A 45 -5.66 -5.32 13.37
C SER A 45 -4.63 -4.32 12.83
N LEU A 46 -4.13 -3.41 13.69
CA LEU A 46 -3.06 -2.48 13.33
C LEU A 46 -1.75 -3.21 12.98
N VAL A 47 -1.34 -4.16 13.82
CA VAL A 47 -0.14 -4.97 13.55
C VAL A 47 -0.31 -5.79 12.28
N ASP A 48 -1.46 -6.43 12.09
CA ASP A 48 -1.75 -7.23 10.90
C ASP A 48 -1.73 -6.37 9.62
N SER A 49 -2.27 -5.15 9.65
CA SER A 49 -2.21 -4.21 8.53
C SER A 49 -0.78 -3.73 8.26
N ILE A 50 0.00 -3.39 9.28
CA ILE A 50 1.42 -3.03 9.10
C ILE A 50 2.18 -4.16 8.42
N MET A 51 2.03 -5.40 8.90
CA MET A 51 2.71 -6.57 8.33
C MET A 51 2.28 -6.85 6.89
N ALA A 52 0.99 -6.72 6.59
CA ALA A 52 0.46 -6.88 5.23
C ALA A 52 1.05 -5.81 4.29
N ASN A 53 1.07 -4.54 4.71
CA ASN A 53 1.62 -3.44 3.91
C ASN A 53 3.13 -3.55 3.69
N ILE A 54 3.91 -3.98 4.69
CA ILE A 54 5.34 -4.26 4.51
C ILE A 54 5.53 -5.37 3.47
N GLY A 55 4.74 -6.44 3.58
CA GLY A 55 4.79 -7.55 2.63
C GLY A 55 4.44 -7.13 1.21
N SER A 56 3.37 -6.36 1.02
CA SER A 56 2.94 -5.88 -0.30
C SER A 56 3.93 -4.86 -0.89
N LEU A 57 4.58 -4.03 -0.05
CA LEU A 57 5.68 -3.16 -0.50
C LEU A 57 6.86 -3.98 -1.04
N LEU A 58 7.28 -5.02 -0.31
CA LEU A 58 8.37 -5.90 -0.76
C LEU A 58 8.00 -6.63 -2.05
N LEU A 59 6.75 -7.12 -2.16
CA LEU A 59 6.24 -7.71 -3.40
C LEU A 59 6.24 -6.69 -4.54
N GLY A 60 5.78 -5.45 -4.29
CA GLY A 60 5.78 -4.37 -5.29
C GLY A 60 7.18 -4.05 -5.80
N ILE A 61 8.17 -3.97 -4.91
CA ILE A 61 9.59 -3.78 -5.29
C ILE A 61 10.07 -4.97 -6.14
N PHE A 62 9.78 -6.19 -5.72
CA PHE A 62 10.15 -7.39 -6.47
C PHE A 62 9.54 -7.40 -7.88
N LEU A 63 8.23 -7.13 -7.99
CA LEU A 63 7.53 -7.06 -9.28
C LEU A 63 8.12 -5.96 -10.17
N PHE A 64 8.41 -4.79 -9.60
CA PHE A 64 9.06 -3.71 -10.32
C PHE A 64 10.42 -4.12 -10.87
N LEU A 65 11.27 -4.77 -10.08
CA LEU A 65 12.60 -5.22 -10.52
C LEU A 65 12.53 -6.29 -11.61
N VAL A 66 11.52 -7.17 -11.56
CA VAL A 66 11.34 -8.26 -12.54
C VAL A 66 10.74 -7.73 -13.85
N PHE A 67 9.73 -6.86 -13.76
CA PHE A 67 8.93 -6.43 -14.91
C PHE A 67 9.30 -5.07 -15.48
N ASN A 68 10.20 -4.30 -14.84
CA ASN A 68 10.59 -2.96 -15.30
C ASN A 68 11.14 -2.90 -16.74
N LYS A 69 11.48 -4.04 -17.34
CA LYS A 69 12.00 -4.15 -18.70
C LYS A 69 10.97 -4.64 -19.73
N THR A 70 9.77 -4.99 -19.29
CA THR A 70 8.73 -5.53 -20.17
C THR A 70 7.67 -4.46 -20.40
N GLU A 71 7.69 -3.85 -21.59
CA GLU A 71 6.55 -3.07 -22.06
C GLU A 71 5.44 -4.07 -22.43
N PHE A 72 4.45 -4.21 -21.53
CA PHE A 72 3.34 -5.14 -21.75
C PHE A 72 2.38 -4.70 -22.87
N GLY A 73 2.54 -3.48 -23.40
CA GLY A 73 1.70 -2.97 -24.48
C GLY A 73 0.20 -2.88 -24.15
N VAL A 74 -0.15 -3.06 -22.87
CA VAL A 74 -1.52 -2.98 -22.35
C VAL A 74 -1.80 -1.62 -21.75
N SER A 75 -3.08 -1.25 -21.61
CA SER A 75 -3.43 0.05 -21.02
C SER A 75 -3.00 0.13 -19.55
N GLN A 76 -2.56 1.31 -19.10
CA GLN A 76 -2.17 1.57 -17.70
C GLN A 76 -3.27 1.16 -16.70
N VAL A 77 -4.54 1.33 -17.08
CA VAL A 77 -5.68 0.93 -16.24
C VAL A 77 -5.71 -0.59 -16.04
N PHE A 78 -5.42 -1.36 -17.07
CA PHE A 78 -5.36 -2.81 -16.97
C PHE A 78 -4.20 -3.25 -16.08
N GLU A 79 -3.01 -2.65 -16.22
CA GLU A 79 -1.85 -2.93 -15.37
C GLU A 79 -2.16 -2.66 -13.90
N LEU A 80 -2.78 -1.50 -13.60
CA LEU A 80 -3.19 -1.15 -12.24
C LEU A 80 -4.22 -2.14 -11.68
N ALA A 81 -5.19 -2.58 -12.49
CA ALA A 81 -6.19 -3.56 -12.07
C ALA A 81 -5.57 -4.92 -11.75
N VAL A 82 -4.64 -5.39 -12.58
CA VAL A 82 -3.90 -6.64 -12.35
C VAL A 82 -3.05 -6.54 -11.09
N LEU A 83 -2.32 -5.43 -10.92
CA LEU A 83 -1.49 -5.18 -9.74
C LEU A 83 -2.34 -5.15 -8.46
N TYR A 84 -3.49 -4.47 -8.49
CA TYR A 84 -4.45 -4.44 -7.39
C TYR A 84 -4.90 -5.85 -6.98
N ILE A 85 -5.26 -6.70 -7.96
CA ILE A 85 -5.69 -8.08 -7.70
C ILE A 85 -4.55 -8.89 -7.07
N ILE A 86 -3.34 -8.79 -7.63
CA ILE A 86 -2.16 -9.53 -7.11
C ILE A 86 -1.87 -9.11 -5.68
N ILE A 87 -1.82 -7.81 -5.39
CA ILE A 87 -1.57 -7.27 -4.05
C ILE A 87 -2.67 -7.75 -3.08
N SER A 88 -3.94 -7.63 -3.46
CA SER A 88 -5.05 -8.02 -2.58
C SER A 88 -5.05 -9.51 -2.25
N ILE A 89 -4.70 -10.37 -3.21
CA ILE A 89 -4.56 -11.83 -2.98
C ILE A 89 -3.37 -12.12 -2.06
N PHE A 90 -2.25 -11.46 -2.29
CA PHE A 90 -1.04 -11.64 -1.50
C PHE A 90 -1.24 -11.19 -0.05
N GLU A 91 -1.89 -10.04 0.16
CA GLU A 91 -2.23 -9.56 1.50
C GLU A 91 -3.25 -10.47 2.19
N ALA A 92 -4.26 -10.97 1.47
CA ALA A 92 -5.18 -11.95 2.01
C ALA A 92 -4.43 -13.21 2.51
N TRP A 93 -3.42 -13.65 1.77
CA TRP A 93 -2.58 -14.77 2.17
C TRP A 93 -1.75 -14.44 3.43
N LEU A 94 -1.10 -13.27 3.48
CA LEU A 94 -0.36 -12.82 4.68
C LEU A 94 -1.27 -12.71 5.90
N ILE A 95 -2.44 -12.08 5.75
CA ILE A 95 -3.42 -11.94 6.82
C ILE A 95 -3.89 -13.33 7.29
N LYS A 96 -4.04 -14.30 6.37
CA LYS A 96 -4.38 -15.67 6.72
C LYS A 96 -3.30 -16.35 7.56
N LEU A 97 -2.04 -16.11 7.25
CA LEU A 97 -0.92 -16.63 8.06
C LEU A 97 -0.95 -16.07 9.49
N LEU A 98 -1.26 -14.77 9.63
CA LEU A 98 -1.37 -14.10 10.94
C LEU A 98 -2.65 -14.46 11.70
N ASN A 99 -3.70 -14.91 10.99
CA ASN A 99 -5.03 -15.20 11.52
C ASN A 99 -5.52 -16.58 11.09
N ALA A 100 -4.76 -17.64 11.42
CA ALA A 100 -4.98 -19.00 10.94
C ALA A 100 -6.40 -19.55 11.23
N LYS A 101 -7.04 -19.13 12.34
CA LYS A 101 -8.39 -19.56 12.74
C LYS A 101 -9.51 -18.89 11.95
N MET A 102 -9.23 -17.79 11.23
CA MET A 102 -10.26 -17.06 10.50
C MET A 102 -10.56 -17.72 9.15
N GLY A 103 -11.83 -17.72 8.76
CA GLY A 103 -12.26 -18.27 7.46
C GLY A 103 -11.76 -17.47 6.26
N TRP A 104 -11.35 -18.16 5.21
CA TRP A 104 -10.84 -17.54 3.97
C TRP A 104 -11.79 -16.51 3.35
N GLY A 105 -13.10 -16.78 3.33
CA GLY A 105 -14.08 -15.85 2.75
C GLY A 105 -14.03 -14.47 3.39
N ARG A 106 -13.98 -14.40 4.74
CA ARG A 106 -13.86 -13.14 5.47
C ARG A 106 -12.55 -12.44 5.14
N ILE A 107 -11.44 -13.19 5.13
CA ILE A 107 -10.11 -12.64 4.85
C ILE A 107 -10.04 -12.03 3.45
N ILE A 108 -10.48 -12.77 2.43
CA ILE A 108 -10.46 -12.32 1.04
C ILE A 108 -11.30 -11.06 0.89
N ILE A 109 -12.55 -11.07 1.37
CA ILE A 109 -13.44 -9.90 1.26
C ILE A 109 -12.82 -8.69 1.95
N THR A 110 -12.28 -8.88 3.16
CA THR A 110 -11.66 -7.77 3.91
C THR A 110 -10.44 -7.23 3.18
N SER A 111 -9.55 -8.09 2.67
CA SER A 111 -8.37 -7.66 1.93
C SER A 111 -8.75 -6.87 0.68
N PHE A 112 -9.71 -7.34 -0.11
CA PHE A 112 -10.17 -6.59 -1.28
C PHE A 112 -10.80 -5.24 -0.92
N VAL A 113 -11.63 -5.19 0.12
CA VAL A 113 -12.27 -3.92 0.55
C VAL A 113 -11.26 -2.94 1.10
N MET A 114 -10.33 -3.37 1.96
CA MET A 114 -9.34 -2.47 2.54
C MET A 114 -8.39 -1.92 1.47
N ASN A 115 -7.90 -2.75 0.54
CA ASN A 115 -7.08 -2.30 -0.57
C ASN A 115 -7.84 -1.36 -1.52
N PHE A 116 -9.11 -1.64 -1.82
CA PHE A 116 -9.92 -0.74 -2.63
C PHE A 116 -10.08 0.63 -1.99
N LEU A 117 -10.37 0.69 -0.71
CA LEU A 117 -10.55 1.95 0.01
C LEU A 117 -9.25 2.72 0.16
N SER A 118 -8.15 2.04 0.53
CA SER A 118 -6.84 2.69 0.66
C SER A 118 -6.36 3.23 -0.70
N PHE A 119 -6.44 2.44 -1.75
CA PHE A 119 -6.03 2.83 -3.10
C PHE A 119 -6.85 3.99 -3.65
N THR A 120 -8.18 3.94 -3.51
CA THR A 120 -9.08 5.01 -3.94
C THR A 120 -8.81 6.29 -3.17
N SER A 121 -8.62 6.20 -1.86
CA SER A 121 -8.31 7.35 -1.00
C SER A 121 -6.97 7.99 -1.36
N LEU A 122 -5.93 7.19 -1.59
CA LEU A 122 -4.62 7.66 -2.04
C LEU A 122 -4.71 8.34 -3.42
N TYR A 123 -5.44 7.76 -4.35
CA TYR A 123 -5.66 8.34 -5.67
C TYR A 123 -6.33 9.71 -5.58
N LEU A 124 -7.37 9.85 -4.75
CA LEU A 124 -8.06 11.12 -4.53
C LEU A 124 -7.15 12.17 -3.86
N ILE A 125 -6.33 11.76 -2.88
CA ILE A 125 -5.36 12.66 -2.24
C ILE A 125 -4.31 13.10 -3.26
N PHE A 126 -3.76 12.16 -4.03
CA PHE A 126 -2.76 12.46 -5.04
C PHE A 126 -3.29 13.45 -6.08
N THR A 127 -4.44 13.16 -6.68
CA THR A 127 -4.99 13.99 -7.77
C THR A 127 -5.45 15.37 -7.31
N LYS A 128 -6.02 15.48 -6.10
CA LYS A 128 -6.59 16.76 -5.63
C LYS A 128 -5.59 17.65 -4.89
N PHE A 129 -4.63 17.07 -4.18
CA PHE A 129 -3.73 17.81 -3.30
C PHE A 129 -2.29 17.77 -3.78
N LEU A 130 -1.72 16.58 -4.00
CA LEU A 130 -0.30 16.46 -4.31
C LEU A 130 0.03 16.94 -5.73
N ALA A 131 -0.83 16.72 -6.72
CA ALA A 131 -0.62 17.22 -8.06
C ALA A 131 -0.49 18.75 -8.11
N LYS A 132 -1.25 19.48 -7.26
CA LYS A 132 -1.11 20.92 -7.12
C LYS A 132 0.17 21.35 -6.42
N PHE A 133 0.64 20.55 -5.46
CA PHE A 133 1.85 20.83 -4.71
C PHE A 133 3.13 20.68 -5.57
N PHE A 134 3.13 19.74 -6.52
CA PHE A 134 4.25 19.53 -7.44
C PHE A 134 4.20 20.45 -8.68
N ALA A 135 3.05 21.08 -8.96
CA ALA A 135 2.90 22.01 -10.07
C ALA A 135 3.27 23.47 -9.71
N ALA A 136 3.47 23.76 -8.43
CA ALA A 136 3.89 25.06 -7.89
C ALA A 136 5.41 25.12 -7.65
#